data_b3548049303ea2abfe2904b74532f7ac
#
_entry.id   b3548049303ea2abfe2904b74532f7ac
#
_cell.length_a   1.000
_cell.length_b   1.000
_cell.length_c   1.000
_cell.angle_alpha   90.00
_cell.angle_beta   90.00
_cell.angle_gamma   90.00
#
_symmetry.space_group_name_H-M   'P 1'
#
loop_
_entity.id
_entity.type
_entity.pdbx_description
1 polymer ?
#
loop_
_entity_poly.entity_id
_entity_poly.type
_entity_poly.pdbx_seq_one_letter_code
_entity_poly.pdbx_strand_id
1 'polypeptide(L)'
;FLGRGVSYCATCDGFLYKGKTIAVLSTSKRFERETEYLAELAAKVYLIPLYKGVEISAANVEKLVKMPVAVRGGRRVETLAFKDGKIAVDGVFILKESVSPAVLAGLETENGHVVVGRDMSTNLKGCFAAGDCTGRPYQYAKAAGEGNVAAHSVCAMKE
;
A
#
# COMPACT_ATOMS: atom_id res chain seq x y z
N PHE A 1 11.33 -5.10 8.42
CA PHE A 1 10.54 -6.33 8.25
C PHE A 1 9.66 -6.33 6.98
N LEU A 2 9.82 -5.38 6.07
CA LEU A 2 9.13 -5.42 4.78
C LEU A 2 9.47 -6.74 4.05
N GLY A 3 8.46 -7.45 3.54
CA GLY A 3 8.59 -8.79 2.97
C GLY A 3 8.92 -9.92 3.96
N ARG A 4 9.02 -9.58 5.25
CA ARG A 4 9.30 -10.53 6.34
C ARG A 4 8.29 -10.40 7.48
N GLY A 5 7.05 -10.06 7.14
CA GLY A 5 5.93 -9.92 8.08
C GLY A 5 5.34 -8.52 8.13
N VAL A 6 5.94 -7.50 7.51
CA VAL A 6 5.30 -6.19 7.28
C VAL A 6 4.91 -6.10 5.80
N SER A 7 3.66 -5.67 5.55
CA SER A 7 3.13 -5.42 4.22
C SER A 7 2.36 -4.10 4.16
N TYR A 8 2.32 -3.50 2.97
CA TYR A 8 1.51 -2.33 2.64
C TYR A 8 0.37 -2.65 1.66
N CYS A 9 0.22 -3.92 1.27
CA CYS A 9 -0.74 -4.36 0.26
C CYS A 9 -1.52 -5.58 0.76
N ALA A 10 -2.78 -5.42 1.07
CA ALA A 10 -3.64 -6.51 1.54
C ALA A 10 -3.83 -7.59 0.48
N THR A 11 -4.13 -7.20 -0.76
CA THR A 11 -4.40 -8.13 -1.87
C THR A 11 -3.15 -8.82 -2.39
N CYS A 12 -1.95 -8.19 -2.24
CA CYS A 12 -0.69 -8.79 -2.68
C CYS A 12 -0.22 -9.92 -1.74
N ASP A 13 -0.29 -9.67 -0.44
CA ASP A 13 0.35 -10.52 0.56
C ASP A 13 -0.63 -11.22 1.50
N GLY A 14 -1.93 -10.84 1.50
CA GLY A 14 -2.92 -11.35 2.44
C GLY A 14 -3.02 -12.87 2.47
N PHE A 15 -2.93 -13.52 1.31
CA PHE A 15 -3.02 -14.96 1.20
C PHE A 15 -1.91 -15.71 1.98
N LEU A 16 -0.73 -15.09 2.15
CA LEU A 16 0.38 -15.66 2.92
C LEU A 16 0.08 -15.76 4.42
N TYR A 17 -0.98 -15.11 4.87
CA TYR A 17 -1.41 -15.05 6.27
C TYR A 17 -2.71 -15.81 6.54
N LYS A 18 -3.11 -16.69 5.62
CA LYS A 18 -4.26 -17.57 5.82
C LYS A 18 -4.11 -18.38 7.11
N GLY A 19 -5.12 -18.30 7.97
CA GLY A 19 -5.16 -18.99 9.27
C GLY A 19 -4.20 -18.45 10.33
N LYS A 20 -3.56 -17.28 10.11
CA LYS A 20 -2.61 -16.65 11.03
C LYS A 20 -3.23 -15.50 11.79
N THR A 21 -2.51 -15.02 12.81
CA THR A 21 -2.86 -13.81 13.57
C THR A 21 -2.12 -12.61 12.99
N ILE A 22 -2.85 -11.59 12.59
CA ILE A 22 -2.26 -10.38 12.01
C ILE A 22 -2.72 -9.12 12.71
N ALA A 23 -1.93 -8.05 12.59
CA ALA A 23 -2.35 -6.70 12.93
C ALA A 23 -2.55 -5.88 11.66
N VAL A 24 -3.58 -5.04 11.64
CA VAL A 24 -3.86 -4.10 10.55
C VAL A 24 -3.90 -2.69 11.12
N LEU A 25 -2.92 -1.87 10.72
CA LEU A 25 -2.95 -0.43 10.96
C LEU A 25 -3.62 0.23 9.78
N SER A 26 -4.75 0.89 10.00
CA SER A 26 -5.51 1.54 8.93
C SER A 26 -5.65 3.03 9.20
N THR A 27 -5.26 3.87 8.24
CA THR A 27 -5.28 5.33 8.39
C THR A 27 -6.57 5.98 7.89
N SER A 28 -7.42 5.24 7.19
CA SER A 28 -8.64 5.78 6.57
C SER A 28 -9.71 4.71 6.43
N LYS A 29 -10.99 5.13 6.52
CA LYS A 29 -12.17 4.27 6.30
C LYS A 29 -12.17 3.58 4.94
N ARG A 30 -11.56 4.14 3.92
CA ARG A 30 -11.44 3.54 2.58
C ARG A 30 -10.80 2.14 2.57
N PHE A 31 -9.99 1.83 3.59
CA PHE A 31 -9.32 0.52 3.71
C PHE A 31 -10.13 -0.53 4.48
N GLU A 32 -11.37 -0.25 4.82
CA GLU A 32 -12.22 -1.22 5.53
C GLU A 32 -12.45 -2.49 4.71
N ARG A 33 -12.72 -2.36 3.40
CA ARG A 33 -12.85 -3.52 2.50
C ARG A 33 -11.59 -4.39 2.44
N GLU A 34 -10.42 -3.76 2.43
CA GLU A 34 -9.14 -4.49 2.46
C GLU A 34 -8.93 -5.18 3.82
N THR A 35 -9.38 -4.56 4.91
CA THR A 35 -9.35 -5.16 6.24
C THR A 35 -10.32 -6.33 6.36
N GLU A 36 -11.52 -6.24 5.79
CA GLU A 36 -12.49 -7.33 5.72
C GLU A 36 -11.94 -8.51 4.90
N TYR A 37 -11.34 -8.24 3.75
CA TYR A 37 -10.66 -9.27 2.96
C TYR A 37 -9.55 -9.98 3.76
N LEU A 38 -8.74 -9.24 4.53
CA LEU A 38 -7.75 -9.84 5.43
C LEU A 38 -8.40 -10.66 6.54
N ALA A 39 -9.56 -10.23 7.05
CA ALA A 39 -10.31 -10.97 8.07
C ALA A 39 -10.89 -12.29 7.54
N GLU A 40 -11.27 -12.36 6.25
CA GLU A 40 -11.70 -13.61 5.62
C GLU A 40 -10.57 -14.65 5.54
N LEU A 41 -9.33 -14.20 5.45
CA LEU A 41 -8.16 -15.07 5.33
C LEU A 41 -7.54 -15.45 6.68
N ALA A 42 -7.39 -14.48 7.58
CA ALA A 42 -6.70 -14.65 8.84
C ALA A 42 -7.56 -15.38 9.89
N ALA A 43 -6.91 -16.07 10.81
CA ALA A 43 -7.60 -16.62 11.99
C ALA A 43 -8.03 -15.50 12.96
N LYS A 44 -7.19 -14.46 13.11
CA LYS A 44 -7.45 -13.31 13.96
C LYS A 44 -6.85 -12.04 13.39
N VAL A 45 -7.59 -10.94 13.45
CA VAL A 45 -7.15 -9.61 13.06
C VAL A 45 -7.22 -8.66 14.24
N TYR A 46 -6.09 -8.05 14.61
CA TYR A 46 -6.06 -6.89 15.48
C TYR A 46 -6.11 -5.63 14.63
N LEU A 47 -7.26 -4.96 14.59
CA LEU A 47 -7.42 -3.71 13.85
C LEU A 47 -7.05 -2.51 14.74
N ILE A 48 -6.07 -1.75 14.30
CA ILE A 48 -5.64 -0.49 14.91
C ILE A 48 -6.07 0.66 13.96
N PRO A 49 -7.30 1.19 14.12
CA PRO A 49 -7.78 2.27 13.29
C PRO A 49 -7.21 3.61 13.77
N LEU A 50 -6.65 4.38 12.86
CA LEU A 50 -6.19 5.75 13.08
C LEU A 50 -7.23 6.78 12.60
N TYR A 51 -8.49 6.36 12.47
CA TYR A 51 -9.64 7.16 12.07
C TYR A 51 -10.86 6.81 12.93
N LYS A 52 -11.91 7.64 12.88
CA LYS A 52 -13.16 7.44 13.62
C LYS A 52 -14.23 6.76 12.76
N GLY A 53 -15.24 6.16 13.39
CA GLY A 53 -16.40 5.59 12.71
C GLY A 53 -16.10 4.26 11.98
N VAL A 54 -15.37 3.37 12.63
CA VAL A 54 -15.06 2.02 12.11
C VAL A 54 -16.33 1.17 12.05
N GLU A 55 -16.67 0.65 10.88
CA GLU A 55 -17.88 -0.12 10.62
C GLU A 55 -17.62 -1.64 10.45
N ILE A 56 -16.37 -2.08 10.54
CA ILE A 56 -16.02 -3.51 10.45
C ILE A 56 -16.58 -4.28 11.63
N SER A 57 -17.35 -5.34 11.34
CA SER A 57 -18.03 -6.18 12.33
C SER A 57 -17.68 -7.67 12.25
N ALA A 58 -16.64 -8.07 11.51
CA ALA A 58 -16.22 -9.45 11.40
C ALA A 58 -15.84 -10.03 12.78
N ALA A 59 -16.32 -11.24 13.09
CA ALA A 59 -16.22 -11.85 14.42
C ALA A 59 -14.78 -12.10 14.90
N ASN A 60 -13.83 -12.26 13.96
CA ASN A 60 -12.42 -12.46 14.23
C ASN A 60 -11.60 -11.16 14.24
N VAL A 61 -12.26 -10.00 14.15
CA VAL A 61 -11.62 -8.67 14.21
C VAL A 61 -11.76 -8.07 15.60
N GLU A 62 -10.65 -7.86 16.27
CA GLU A 62 -10.56 -7.15 17.56
C GLU A 62 -10.00 -5.74 17.33
N LYS A 63 -10.80 -4.72 17.70
CA LYS A 63 -10.39 -3.30 17.56
C LYS A 63 -9.52 -2.89 18.74
N LEU A 64 -8.33 -2.40 18.47
CA LEU A 64 -7.39 -1.88 19.47
C LEU A 64 -7.21 -0.36 19.28
N VAL A 65 -7.68 0.42 20.25
CA VAL A 65 -7.51 1.87 20.28
C VAL A 65 -6.19 2.20 21.01
N LYS A 66 -5.08 1.76 20.43
CA LYS A 66 -3.73 1.93 20.98
C LYS A 66 -2.75 2.27 19.84
N MET A 67 -1.81 3.18 20.11
CA MET A 67 -0.78 3.52 19.15
C MET A 67 0.39 2.54 19.26
N PRO A 68 0.72 1.78 18.20
CA PRO A 68 1.88 0.91 18.20
C PRO A 68 3.17 1.74 18.16
N VAL A 69 4.20 1.26 18.83
CA VAL A 69 5.50 1.94 18.91
C VAL A 69 6.60 1.19 18.17
N ALA A 70 6.47 -0.13 18.01
CA ALA A 70 7.47 -0.91 17.29
C ALA A 70 6.91 -2.25 16.80
N VAL A 71 7.43 -2.71 15.67
CA VAL A 71 7.33 -4.10 15.22
C VAL A 71 8.61 -4.83 15.64
N ARG A 72 8.49 -5.99 16.27
CA ARG A 72 9.61 -6.75 16.79
C ARG A 72 9.56 -8.21 16.31
N GLY A 73 10.73 -8.83 16.25
CA GLY A 73 10.92 -10.22 15.87
C GLY A 73 12.37 -10.51 15.54
N GLY A 74 12.68 -11.74 15.21
CA GLY A 74 13.98 -12.17 14.72
C GLY A 74 14.08 -12.06 13.20
N ARG A 75 13.96 -13.19 12.50
CA ARG A 75 13.94 -13.21 11.01
C ARG A 75 12.65 -12.67 10.42
N ARG A 76 11.54 -12.78 11.13
CA ARG A 76 10.19 -12.33 10.76
C ARG A 76 9.57 -11.54 11.89
N VAL A 77 8.44 -10.91 11.61
CA VAL A 77 7.58 -10.30 12.63
C VAL A 77 7.08 -11.37 13.59
N GLU A 78 7.11 -11.07 14.88
CA GLU A 78 6.62 -11.91 15.96
C GLU A 78 5.68 -11.14 16.90
N THR A 79 5.91 -9.84 17.06
CA THR A 79 5.11 -9.02 17.96
C THR A 79 4.93 -7.58 17.45
N LEU A 80 3.80 -7.00 17.79
CA LEU A 80 3.54 -5.56 17.70
C LEU A 80 3.54 -4.99 19.14
N ALA A 81 4.44 -4.04 19.39
CA ALA A 81 4.64 -3.44 20.70
C ALA A 81 3.88 -2.11 20.83
N PHE A 82 3.34 -1.86 22.01
CA PHE A 82 2.70 -0.63 22.46
C PHE A 82 3.47 -0.06 23.67
N LYS A 83 3.11 1.11 24.14
CA LYS A 83 3.72 1.68 25.38
C LYS A 83 3.47 0.80 26.61
N ASP A 84 2.33 0.14 26.64
CA ASP A 84 1.80 -0.61 27.79
C ASP A 84 1.75 -2.12 27.57
N GLY A 85 2.50 -2.65 26.60
CA GLY A 85 2.54 -4.09 26.34
C GLY A 85 2.85 -4.43 24.89
N LYS A 86 2.55 -5.68 24.54
CA LYS A 86 2.74 -6.22 23.19
C LYS A 86 1.69 -7.27 22.87
N ILE A 87 1.40 -7.47 21.60
CA ILE A 87 0.61 -8.58 21.09
C ILE A 87 1.46 -9.46 20.18
N ALA A 88 1.23 -10.78 20.21
CA ALA A 88 1.84 -11.70 19.27
C ALA A 88 1.12 -11.61 17.92
N VAL A 89 1.87 -11.49 16.82
CA VAL A 89 1.33 -11.43 15.46
C VAL A 89 2.31 -12.07 14.49
N ASP A 90 1.79 -12.74 13.47
CA ASP A 90 2.58 -13.31 12.37
C ASP A 90 2.87 -12.27 11.28
N GLY A 91 2.09 -11.20 11.24
CA GLY A 91 2.23 -10.13 10.28
C GLY A 91 1.57 -8.82 10.69
N VAL A 92 2.03 -7.73 10.07
CA VAL A 92 1.51 -6.39 10.27
C VAL A 92 1.24 -5.76 8.89
N PHE A 93 -0.02 -5.45 8.62
CA PHE A 93 -0.43 -4.72 7.43
C PHE A 93 -0.59 -3.24 7.77
N ILE A 94 0.06 -2.37 7.00
CA ILE A 94 0.00 -0.92 7.18
C ILE A 94 -0.74 -0.32 5.98
N LEU A 95 -2.04 -0.17 6.12
CA LEU A 95 -2.93 0.38 5.10
C LEU A 95 -3.02 1.89 5.27
N LYS A 96 -2.26 2.60 4.47
CA LYS A 96 -2.16 4.07 4.55
C LYS A 96 -2.29 4.71 3.17
N GLU A 97 -2.84 5.90 3.16
CA GLU A 97 -2.73 6.77 2.00
C GLU A 97 -1.29 7.25 1.87
N SER A 98 -0.76 7.20 0.67
CA SER A 98 0.52 7.83 0.34
C SER A 98 0.25 9.10 -0.46
N VAL A 99 0.94 10.17 -0.13
CA VAL A 99 1.02 11.30 -1.06
C VAL A 99 1.79 10.81 -2.27
N SER A 100 1.21 10.97 -3.45
CA SER A 100 1.89 10.57 -4.67
C SER A 100 3.21 11.34 -4.81
N PRO A 101 4.35 10.67 -5.02
CA PRO A 101 5.61 11.35 -5.32
C PRO A 101 5.48 12.31 -6.49
N ALA A 102 4.57 12.05 -7.43
CA ALA A 102 4.27 12.91 -8.56
C ALA A 102 3.79 14.31 -8.13
N VAL A 103 2.92 14.39 -7.12
CA VAL A 103 2.45 15.68 -6.57
C VAL A 103 3.61 16.44 -5.93
N LEU A 104 4.48 15.74 -5.18
CA LEU A 104 5.65 16.36 -4.56
C LEU A 104 6.67 16.86 -5.58
N ALA A 105 6.76 16.20 -6.74
CA ALA A 105 7.62 16.61 -7.85
C ALA A 105 7.04 17.74 -8.72
N GLY A 106 5.81 18.20 -8.45
CA GLY A 106 5.14 19.22 -9.27
C GLY A 106 4.60 18.71 -10.61
N LEU A 107 4.37 17.39 -10.72
CA LEU A 107 3.75 16.79 -11.89
C LEU A 107 2.24 17.05 -11.87
N GLU A 108 1.66 17.33 -13.04
CA GLU A 108 0.21 17.34 -13.20
C GLU A 108 -0.37 15.95 -12.97
N THR A 109 -1.46 15.90 -12.20
CA THR A 109 -2.14 14.63 -11.88
C THR A 109 -3.64 14.75 -12.09
N GLU A 110 -4.23 13.70 -12.65
CA GLU A 110 -5.68 13.54 -12.77
C GLU A 110 -6.10 12.20 -12.15
N ASN A 111 -7.13 12.22 -11.29
CA ASN A 111 -7.60 11.03 -10.56
C ASN A 111 -6.48 10.24 -9.84
N GLY A 112 -5.46 10.95 -9.34
CA GLY A 112 -4.32 10.38 -8.62
C GLY A 112 -3.23 9.77 -9.51
N HIS A 113 -3.30 9.95 -10.82
CA HIS A 113 -2.32 9.48 -11.80
C HIS A 113 -1.65 10.67 -12.50
N VAL A 114 -0.41 10.45 -12.93
CA VAL A 114 0.35 11.46 -13.69
C VAL A 114 -0.27 11.62 -15.07
N VAL A 115 -0.56 12.85 -15.46
CA VAL A 115 -0.98 13.18 -16.83
C VAL A 115 0.22 13.10 -17.75
N VAL A 116 0.10 12.31 -18.83
CA VAL A 116 1.16 12.12 -19.82
C VAL A 116 0.64 12.28 -21.24
N GLY A 117 1.51 12.74 -22.12
CA GLY A 117 1.30 12.72 -23.55
C GLY A 117 1.41 11.31 -24.15
N ARG A 118 1.14 11.17 -25.44
CA ARG A 118 1.30 9.88 -26.15
C ARG A 118 2.73 9.36 -26.17
N ASP A 119 3.69 10.24 -26.02
CA ASP A 119 5.13 10.00 -25.93
C ASP A 119 5.60 9.78 -24.48
N MET A 120 4.66 9.66 -23.53
CA MET A 120 4.90 9.55 -22.09
C MET A 120 5.56 10.78 -21.45
N SER A 121 5.61 11.92 -22.14
CA SER A 121 6.07 13.19 -21.57
C SER A 121 5.09 13.71 -20.53
N THR A 122 5.61 14.37 -19.49
CA THR A 122 4.81 15.05 -18.45
C THR A 122 4.79 16.57 -18.72
N ASN A 123 4.14 17.32 -17.85
CA ASN A 123 4.18 18.79 -17.85
C ASN A 123 5.58 19.35 -17.57
N LEU A 124 6.50 18.56 -17.02
CA LEU A 124 7.87 18.98 -16.75
C LEU A 124 8.80 18.55 -17.90
N LYS A 125 9.47 19.50 -18.53
CA LYS A 125 10.41 19.22 -19.62
C LYS A 125 11.50 18.23 -19.18
N GLY A 126 11.68 17.17 -19.95
CA GLY A 126 12.67 16.13 -19.67
C GLY A 126 12.22 15.10 -18.62
N CYS A 127 10.99 15.20 -18.13
CA CYS A 127 10.41 14.24 -17.22
C CYS A 127 9.34 13.42 -17.93
N PHE A 128 9.45 12.09 -17.81
CA PHE A 128 8.53 11.13 -18.40
C PHE A 128 7.96 10.23 -17.30
N ALA A 129 6.74 9.74 -17.49
CA ALA A 129 6.12 8.82 -16.57
C ALA A 129 5.49 7.65 -17.34
N ALA A 130 5.58 6.44 -16.78
CA ALA A 130 5.07 5.23 -17.42
C ALA A 130 4.63 4.20 -16.38
N GLY A 131 3.72 3.31 -16.73
CA GLY A 131 3.22 2.24 -15.90
C GLY A 131 2.05 2.65 -15.02
N ASP A 132 1.93 2.06 -13.83
CA ASP A 132 0.77 2.23 -12.95
C ASP A 132 0.54 3.67 -12.52
N CYS A 133 1.59 4.48 -12.47
CA CYS A 133 1.50 5.89 -12.11
C CYS A 133 0.77 6.75 -13.15
N THR A 134 0.61 6.28 -14.39
CA THR A 134 -0.10 6.97 -15.47
C THR A 134 -1.57 6.56 -15.61
N GLY A 135 -2.04 5.60 -14.80
CA GLY A 135 -3.44 5.18 -14.78
C GLY A 135 -3.68 3.69 -15.03
N ARG A 136 -4.95 3.33 -15.02
CA ARG A 136 -5.41 1.94 -15.28
C ARG A 136 -5.33 1.58 -16.76
N PRO A 137 -5.30 0.26 -17.07
CA PRO A 137 -5.23 -0.89 -16.17
C PRO A 137 -3.84 -1.08 -15.55
N TYR A 138 -3.79 -1.51 -14.28
CA TYR A 138 -2.52 -1.80 -13.58
C TYR A 138 -2.02 -3.17 -14.03
N GLN A 139 -1.33 -3.19 -15.16
CA GLN A 139 -0.88 -4.42 -15.83
C GLN A 139 0.58 -4.28 -16.26
N TYR A 140 1.34 -5.34 -16.05
CA TYR A 140 2.76 -5.37 -16.43
C TYR A 140 2.97 -5.16 -17.94
N ALA A 141 2.05 -5.65 -18.78
CA ALA A 141 2.13 -5.45 -20.23
C ALA A 141 1.98 -3.97 -20.62
N LYS A 142 1.04 -3.23 -19.95
CA LYS A 142 0.90 -1.77 -20.10
C LYS A 142 2.17 -1.06 -19.64
N ALA A 143 2.64 -1.40 -18.45
CA ALA A 143 3.82 -0.77 -17.88
C ALA A 143 5.08 -0.98 -18.76
N ALA A 144 5.24 -2.18 -19.32
CA ALA A 144 6.34 -2.48 -20.25
C ALA A 144 6.20 -1.70 -21.57
N GLY A 145 5.00 -1.62 -22.15
CA GLY A 145 4.73 -0.88 -23.37
C GLY A 145 4.96 0.63 -23.21
N GLU A 146 4.42 1.23 -22.16
CA GLU A 146 4.62 2.65 -21.84
C GLU A 146 6.09 2.95 -21.52
N GLY A 147 6.77 2.08 -20.78
CA GLY A 147 8.19 2.21 -20.48
C GLY A 147 9.05 2.18 -21.75
N ASN A 148 8.70 1.35 -22.74
CA ASN A 148 9.35 1.33 -24.04
C ASN A 148 9.16 2.67 -24.78
N VAL A 149 7.91 3.19 -24.83
CA VAL A 149 7.62 4.50 -25.44
C VAL A 149 8.40 5.60 -24.75
N ALA A 150 8.39 5.66 -23.42
CA ALA A 150 9.12 6.66 -22.64
C ALA A 150 10.64 6.62 -22.95
N ALA A 151 11.23 5.42 -23.03
CA ALA A 151 12.64 5.26 -23.33
C ALA A 151 13.00 5.80 -24.73
N HIS A 152 12.19 5.50 -25.75
CA HIS A 152 12.38 6.04 -27.09
C HIS A 152 12.22 7.56 -27.11
N SER A 153 11.26 8.10 -26.38
CA SER A 153 11.03 9.54 -26.30
C SER A 153 12.20 10.26 -25.63
N VAL A 154 12.76 9.69 -24.55
CA VAL A 154 13.99 10.21 -23.93
C VAL A 154 15.16 10.23 -24.92
N CYS A 155 15.38 9.14 -25.66
CA CYS A 155 16.44 9.05 -26.66
C CYS A 155 16.25 10.02 -27.83
N ALA A 156 15.01 10.38 -28.15
CA ALA A 156 14.69 11.34 -29.22
C ALA A 156 14.83 12.80 -28.77
N MET A 157 14.98 13.08 -27.48
CA MET A 157 15.27 14.44 -27.01
C MET A 157 16.64 14.85 -27.50
N LYS A 158 16.66 15.83 -28.40
CA LYS A 158 17.91 16.51 -28.75
C LYS A 158 18.26 17.47 -27.62
N GLU A 159 19.53 17.51 -27.24
CA GLU A 159 20.11 18.48 -26.31
C GLU A 159 19.77 19.93 -26.66
#